data_d270a9cdb0114efef193606bcd291292
#
_entry.id   d270a9cdb0114efef193606bcd291292
#
_cell.length_a   1.000
_cell.length_b   1.000
_cell.length_c   1.000
_cell.angle_alpha   90.00
_cell.angle_beta   90.00
_cell.angle_gamma   90.00
#
_symmetry.space_group_name_H-M   'P 1'
#
loop_
_entity.id
_entity.type
_entity.pdbx_description
1 polymer ?
#
loop_
_entity_poly.entity_id
_entity_poly.type
_entity_poly.pdbx_seq_one_letter_code
_entity_poly.pdbx_strand_id
1 'polypeptide(L)'
;MKNPENIYDVIILGAGAAGLMSAITAGERGKKVLILEKSNKVGKKILMSGGGKSNFTNLNVEPKNFISKNPHFCISALSRYKPEKFIELVKKHKIPFEKRKHNQLFCVNSSKDIVNMLVKECTDVGVKIITHSDTQSITPIIIKGEEDSLNLSESNRFEVK
;
A
#
# COMPACT_ATOMS: atom_id res chain seq x y z
N MET A 1 -9.93 24.37 -17.78
CA MET A 1 -10.05 22.95 -18.20
C MET A 1 -9.14 22.13 -17.31
N LYS A 2 -9.66 21.10 -16.59
CA LYS A 2 -8.81 20.22 -15.76
C LYS A 2 -8.00 19.34 -16.72
N ASN A 3 -6.67 19.31 -16.52
CA ASN A 3 -5.79 18.50 -17.36
C ASN A 3 -6.13 17.02 -17.14
N PRO A 4 -6.51 16.24 -18.17
CA PRO A 4 -6.90 14.83 -18.05
C PRO A 4 -5.75 13.94 -17.53
N GLU A 5 -4.52 14.40 -17.58
CA GLU A 5 -3.36 13.70 -17.02
C GLU A 5 -3.41 13.56 -15.48
N ASN A 6 -4.14 14.44 -14.80
CA ASN A 6 -4.24 14.47 -13.33
C ASN A 6 -5.49 13.78 -12.78
N ILE A 7 -6.15 12.94 -13.57
CA ILE A 7 -7.28 12.12 -13.12
C ILE A 7 -6.76 10.69 -12.83
N TYR A 8 -7.06 10.21 -11.64
CA TYR A 8 -6.69 8.86 -11.17
C TYR A 8 -7.94 8.14 -10.66
N ASP A 9 -7.96 6.82 -10.81
CA ASP A 9 -9.01 5.97 -10.22
C ASP A 9 -8.81 5.85 -8.70
N VAL A 10 -7.54 5.82 -8.26
CA VAL A 10 -7.18 5.68 -6.85
C VAL A 10 -6.04 6.64 -6.51
N ILE A 11 -6.21 7.44 -5.46
CA ILE A 11 -5.14 8.23 -4.86
C ILE A 11 -4.88 7.69 -3.45
N ILE A 12 -3.64 7.37 -3.16
CA ILE A 12 -3.20 6.81 -1.87
C ILE A 12 -2.31 7.83 -1.17
N LEU A 13 -2.63 8.14 0.07
CA LEU A 13 -1.85 9.03 0.91
C LEU A 13 -0.88 8.24 1.78
N GLY A 14 0.40 8.39 1.48
CA GLY A 14 1.51 7.75 2.16
C GLY A 14 2.06 6.50 1.45
N ALA A 15 3.36 6.52 1.19
CA ALA A 15 4.12 5.42 0.59
C ALA A 15 4.75 4.50 1.65
N GLY A 16 3.99 4.13 2.67
CA GLY A 16 4.33 3.08 3.63
C GLY A 16 3.98 1.69 3.11
N ALA A 17 4.19 0.65 3.92
CA ALA A 17 3.91 -0.74 3.54
C ALA A 17 2.46 -0.93 3.05
N ALA A 18 1.49 -0.41 3.81
CA ALA A 18 0.07 -0.52 3.45
C ALA A 18 -0.26 0.22 2.14
N GLY A 19 0.26 1.46 1.97
CA GLY A 19 0.02 2.25 0.76
C GLY A 19 0.61 1.60 -0.48
N LEU A 20 1.84 1.10 -0.41
CA LEU A 20 2.49 0.39 -1.52
C LEU A 20 1.72 -0.89 -1.89
N MET A 21 1.35 -1.73 -0.92
CA MET A 21 0.59 -2.95 -1.18
C MET A 21 -0.81 -2.67 -1.75
N SER A 22 -1.49 -1.62 -1.25
CA SER A 22 -2.78 -1.19 -1.80
C SER A 22 -2.67 -0.71 -3.24
N ALA A 23 -1.60 0.03 -3.55
CA ALA A 23 -1.34 0.53 -4.89
C ALA A 23 -1.04 -0.61 -5.88
N ILE A 24 -0.20 -1.58 -5.48
CA ILE A 24 0.08 -2.77 -6.27
C ILE A 24 -1.23 -3.49 -6.61
N THR A 25 -2.04 -3.77 -5.58
CA THR A 25 -3.31 -4.49 -5.76
C THR A 25 -4.31 -3.73 -6.66
N ALA A 26 -4.36 -2.41 -6.57
CA ALA A 26 -5.21 -1.59 -7.44
C ALA A 26 -4.67 -1.55 -8.88
N GLY A 27 -3.35 -1.41 -9.05
CA GLY A 27 -2.68 -1.45 -10.36
C GLY A 27 -2.84 -2.78 -11.08
N GLU A 28 -2.70 -3.91 -10.37
CA GLU A 28 -2.96 -5.26 -10.89
C GLU A 28 -4.39 -5.43 -11.42
N ARG A 29 -5.34 -4.63 -10.92
CA ARG A 29 -6.73 -4.57 -11.38
C ARG A 29 -6.95 -3.57 -12.52
N GLY A 30 -5.88 -3.05 -13.11
CA GLY A 30 -5.93 -2.10 -14.23
C GLY A 30 -6.33 -0.69 -13.84
N LYS A 31 -6.25 -0.30 -12.56
CA LYS A 31 -6.58 1.04 -12.09
C LYS A 31 -5.39 1.99 -12.28
N LYS A 32 -5.67 3.24 -12.69
CA LYS A 32 -4.69 4.33 -12.71
C LYS A 32 -4.47 4.83 -11.30
N VAL A 33 -3.30 4.56 -10.73
CA VAL A 33 -3.01 4.79 -9.30
C VAL A 33 -1.95 5.85 -9.11
N LEU A 34 -2.18 6.74 -8.13
CA LEU A 34 -1.21 7.72 -7.64
C LEU A 34 -0.97 7.53 -6.15
N ILE A 35 0.30 7.50 -5.75
CA ILE A 35 0.70 7.61 -4.34
C ILE A 35 1.30 9.00 -4.10
N LEU A 36 0.79 9.71 -3.09
CA LEU A 36 1.35 10.96 -2.58
C LEU A 36 2.04 10.68 -1.25
N GLU A 37 3.34 10.93 -1.18
CA GLU A 37 4.14 10.76 0.03
C GLU A 37 4.69 12.10 0.49
N LYS A 38 4.35 12.51 1.72
CA LYS A 38 4.81 13.76 2.31
C LYS A 38 6.33 13.84 2.44
N SER A 39 6.95 12.74 2.82
CA SER A 39 8.38 12.70 3.06
C SER A 39 9.20 12.58 1.77
N ASN A 40 10.51 12.75 1.91
CA ASN A 40 11.47 12.58 0.81
C ASN A 40 11.80 11.13 0.47
N LYS A 41 11.27 10.15 1.21
CA LYS A 41 11.62 8.74 1.06
C LYS A 41 10.39 7.85 1.19
N VAL A 42 10.25 6.94 0.23
CA VAL A 42 9.28 5.84 0.29
C VAL A 42 9.68 4.86 1.39
N GLY A 43 8.70 4.32 2.11
CA GLY A 43 8.90 3.23 3.04
C GLY A 43 9.70 3.57 4.30
N LYS A 44 9.69 4.81 4.79
CA LYS A 44 10.50 5.23 5.95
C LYS A 44 10.40 4.28 7.15
N LYS A 45 9.17 3.85 7.52
CA LYS A 45 8.99 2.92 8.65
C LYS A 45 9.55 1.53 8.35
N ILE A 46 9.50 1.07 7.08
CA ILE A 46 10.12 -0.19 6.67
C ILE A 46 11.63 -0.08 6.83
N LEU A 47 12.23 1.01 6.35
CA LEU A 47 13.69 1.25 6.41
C LEU A 47 14.23 1.23 7.84
N MET A 48 13.44 1.69 8.82
CA MET A 48 13.82 1.74 10.24
C MET A 48 13.50 0.44 10.97
N SER A 49 12.64 -0.41 10.43
CA SER A 49 12.18 -1.61 11.11
C SER A 49 13.29 -2.66 11.26
N GLY A 50 13.21 -3.43 12.34
CA GLY A 50 14.14 -4.53 12.59
C GLY A 50 15.62 -4.13 12.64
N GLY A 51 15.93 -2.90 13.08
CA GLY A 51 17.31 -2.39 13.11
C GLY A 51 17.91 -2.25 11.70
N GLY A 52 17.11 -1.85 10.72
CA GLY A 52 17.53 -1.70 9.33
C GLY A 52 17.57 -3.00 8.52
N LYS A 53 17.08 -4.10 9.09
CA LYS A 53 16.98 -5.42 8.42
C LYS A 53 15.54 -5.80 8.05
N SER A 54 14.56 -4.97 8.37
CA SER A 54 13.13 -5.22 8.18
C SER A 54 12.65 -6.56 8.74
N ASN A 55 11.99 -6.53 9.90
CA ASN A 55 11.15 -7.66 10.30
C ASN A 55 9.89 -7.63 9.44
N PHE A 56 9.93 -8.29 8.28
CA PHE A 56 8.88 -8.12 7.27
C PHE A 56 7.67 -9.03 7.50
N THR A 57 7.82 -10.13 8.23
CA THR A 57 6.69 -10.98 8.65
C THR A 57 7.09 -11.93 9.78
N ASN A 58 6.09 -12.68 10.27
CA ASN A 58 6.24 -13.78 11.22
C ASN A 58 5.51 -15.01 10.68
N LEU A 59 6.08 -16.20 10.88
CA LEU A 59 5.45 -17.45 10.42
C LEU A 59 4.19 -17.82 11.22
N ASN A 60 4.05 -17.30 12.44
CA ASN A 60 2.93 -17.59 13.34
C ASN A 60 2.01 -16.37 13.46
N VAL A 61 1.51 -15.84 12.36
CA VAL A 61 0.55 -14.74 12.38
C VAL A 61 -0.87 -15.29 12.48
N GLU A 62 -1.51 -15.02 13.62
CA GLU A 62 -2.88 -15.42 13.90
C GLU A 62 -3.68 -14.22 14.45
N PRO A 63 -5.03 -14.19 14.30
CA PRO A 63 -5.86 -13.10 14.79
C PRO A 63 -5.63 -12.80 16.28
N LYS A 64 -5.37 -13.80 17.11
CA LYS A 64 -5.09 -13.63 18.55
C LYS A 64 -3.84 -12.81 18.86
N ASN A 65 -2.92 -12.64 17.87
CA ASN A 65 -1.72 -11.82 18.04
C ASN A 65 -1.99 -10.31 17.88
N PHE A 66 -3.20 -9.94 17.44
CA PHE A 66 -3.60 -8.56 17.23
C PHE A 66 -4.50 -8.09 18.37
N ILE A 67 -3.92 -7.34 19.30
CA ILE A 67 -4.63 -6.83 20.47
C ILE A 67 -5.35 -5.54 20.11
N SER A 68 -6.69 -5.56 20.14
CA SER A 68 -7.52 -4.38 19.92
C SER A 68 -8.88 -4.51 20.61
N LYS A 69 -9.64 -3.40 20.67
CA LYS A 69 -11.02 -3.42 21.19
C LYS A 69 -11.97 -4.27 20.33
N ASN A 70 -11.66 -4.44 19.05
CA ASN A 70 -12.39 -5.35 18.16
C ASN A 70 -11.48 -6.54 17.80
N PRO A 71 -11.61 -7.69 18.47
CA PRO A 71 -10.74 -8.86 18.23
C PRO A 71 -10.95 -9.49 16.84
N HIS A 72 -12.02 -9.14 16.15
CA HIS A 72 -12.37 -9.71 14.83
C HIS A 72 -11.88 -8.87 13.65
N PHE A 73 -11.37 -7.64 13.87
CA PHE A 73 -11.09 -6.69 12.78
C PHE A 73 -10.09 -7.20 11.75
N CYS A 74 -9.11 -8.02 12.17
CA CYS A 74 -8.03 -8.51 11.30
C CYS A 74 -8.33 -9.87 10.64
N ILE A 75 -9.38 -10.59 11.06
CA ILE A 75 -9.64 -11.98 10.61
C ILE A 75 -9.78 -12.04 9.09
N SER A 76 -10.61 -11.17 8.50
CA SER A 76 -10.83 -11.14 7.05
C SER A 76 -9.55 -10.81 6.27
N ALA A 77 -8.76 -9.86 6.76
CA ALA A 77 -7.50 -9.48 6.11
C ALA A 77 -6.50 -10.63 6.15
N LEU A 78 -6.29 -11.26 7.31
CA LEU A 78 -5.35 -12.35 7.49
C LEU A 78 -5.76 -13.64 6.75
N SER A 79 -7.07 -13.89 6.58
CA SER A 79 -7.54 -15.03 5.80
C SER A 79 -7.28 -14.86 4.30
N ARG A 80 -7.32 -13.62 3.78
CA ARG A 80 -7.11 -13.31 2.35
C ARG A 80 -5.65 -13.14 1.99
N TYR A 81 -4.85 -12.58 2.90
CA TYR A 81 -3.42 -12.32 2.69
C TYR A 81 -2.60 -12.88 3.85
N LYS A 82 -2.22 -14.13 3.70
CA LYS A 82 -1.42 -14.87 4.69
C LYS A 82 0.07 -14.50 4.57
N PRO A 83 0.87 -14.70 5.64
CA PRO A 83 2.32 -14.46 5.62
C PRO A 83 3.04 -15.10 4.44
N GLU A 84 2.62 -16.30 4.03
CA GLU A 84 3.21 -17.05 2.94
C GLU A 84 3.19 -16.28 1.62
N LYS A 85 2.11 -15.53 1.33
CA LYS A 85 2.03 -14.72 0.11
C LYS A 85 3.10 -13.63 0.07
N PHE A 86 3.38 -12.99 1.20
CA PHE A 86 4.46 -12.00 1.25
C PHE A 86 5.84 -12.65 1.15
N ILE A 87 6.02 -13.83 1.75
CA ILE A 87 7.26 -14.62 1.63
C ILE A 87 7.50 -15.04 0.17
N GLU A 88 6.45 -15.45 -0.55
CA GLU A 88 6.53 -15.77 -1.99
C GLU A 88 6.97 -14.56 -2.80
N LEU A 89 6.44 -13.37 -2.50
CA LEU A 89 6.85 -12.12 -3.14
C LEU A 89 8.34 -11.82 -2.88
N VAL A 90 8.81 -11.96 -1.64
CA VAL A 90 10.21 -11.80 -1.26
C VAL A 90 11.11 -12.79 -2.01
N LYS A 91 10.68 -14.06 -2.14
CA LYS A 91 11.38 -15.09 -2.90
C LYS A 91 11.39 -14.80 -4.40
N LYS A 92 10.28 -14.33 -4.99
CA LYS A 92 10.20 -13.90 -6.40
C LYS A 92 11.28 -12.89 -6.74
N HIS A 93 11.54 -11.97 -5.82
CA HIS A 93 12.60 -10.96 -5.96
C HIS A 93 14.00 -11.43 -5.52
N LYS A 94 14.14 -12.71 -5.17
CA LYS A 94 15.43 -13.32 -4.75
C LYS A 94 16.08 -12.58 -3.57
N ILE A 95 15.27 -12.00 -2.68
CA ILE A 95 15.77 -11.31 -1.49
C ILE A 95 16.16 -12.35 -0.45
N PRO A 96 17.44 -12.40 0.01
CA PRO A 96 17.86 -13.31 1.04
C PRO A 96 17.29 -12.89 2.40
N PHE A 97 16.72 -13.85 3.12
CA PHE A 97 16.17 -13.63 4.44
C PHE A 97 16.48 -14.78 5.38
N GLU A 98 16.40 -14.50 6.66
CA GLU A 98 16.66 -15.45 7.75
C GLU A 98 15.52 -15.47 8.75
N LYS A 99 15.34 -16.62 9.38
CA LYS A 99 14.44 -16.78 10.53
C LYS A 99 15.20 -16.47 11.82
N ARG A 100 14.62 -15.59 12.65
CA ARG A 100 15.12 -15.27 13.97
C ARG A 100 14.21 -15.84 15.08
N LYS A 101 14.47 -15.46 16.33
CA LYS A 101 13.65 -15.84 17.48
C LYS A 101 12.17 -15.54 17.22
N HIS A 102 11.29 -16.31 17.83
CA HIS A 102 9.83 -16.16 17.73
C HIS A 102 9.27 -16.25 16.31
N ASN A 103 9.94 -16.99 15.41
CA ASN A 103 9.52 -17.19 14.02
C ASN A 103 9.44 -15.91 13.17
N GLN A 104 10.14 -14.87 13.56
CA GLN A 104 10.26 -13.62 12.82
C GLN A 104 11.16 -13.81 11.59
N LEU A 105 10.83 -13.17 10.47
CA LEU A 105 11.64 -13.18 9.25
C LEU A 105 12.24 -11.79 8.99
N PHE A 106 13.54 -11.77 8.74
CA PHE A 106 14.32 -10.57 8.51
C PHE A 106 15.12 -10.67 7.21
N CYS A 107 15.31 -9.55 6.51
CA CYS A 107 16.28 -9.50 5.42
C CYS A 107 17.69 -9.70 5.95
N VAL A 108 18.52 -10.45 5.22
CA VAL A 108 19.93 -10.64 5.54
C VAL A 108 20.72 -9.35 5.30
N ASN A 109 20.50 -8.68 4.16
CA ASN A 109 21.28 -7.52 3.76
C ASN A 109 20.71 -6.21 4.32
N SER A 110 19.54 -5.80 3.89
CA SER A 110 18.98 -4.49 4.24
C SER A 110 17.47 -4.45 4.13
N SER A 111 16.82 -3.62 4.95
CA SER A 111 15.42 -3.23 4.80
C SER A 111 15.12 -2.52 3.47
N LYS A 112 16.15 -1.97 2.82
CA LYS A 112 16.04 -1.38 1.47
C LYS A 112 15.56 -2.39 0.44
N ASP A 113 15.89 -3.68 0.62
CA ASP A 113 15.50 -4.73 -0.32
C ASP A 113 13.98 -4.85 -0.39
N ILE A 114 13.29 -4.78 0.76
CA ILE A 114 11.81 -4.78 0.81
C ILE A 114 11.23 -3.52 0.17
N VAL A 115 11.81 -2.35 0.44
CA VAL A 115 11.32 -1.09 -0.16
C VAL A 115 11.49 -1.12 -1.67
N ASN A 116 12.67 -1.52 -2.16
CA ASN A 116 12.95 -1.60 -3.59
C ASN A 116 12.03 -2.61 -4.30
N MET A 117 11.78 -3.76 -3.67
CA MET A 117 10.82 -4.75 -4.14
C MET A 117 9.42 -4.14 -4.32
N LEU A 118 8.89 -3.50 -3.29
CA LEU A 118 7.56 -2.92 -3.32
C LEU A 118 7.45 -1.77 -4.34
N VAL A 119 8.48 -0.93 -4.45
CA VAL A 119 8.54 0.13 -5.47
C VAL A 119 8.58 -0.47 -6.87
N LYS A 120 9.35 -1.54 -7.08
CA LYS A 120 9.40 -2.23 -8.37
C LYS A 120 8.03 -2.80 -8.74
N GLU A 121 7.36 -3.51 -7.83
CA GLU A 121 6.00 -4.03 -8.07
C GLU A 121 5.03 -2.89 -8.41
N CYS A 122 5.10 -1.74 -7.72
CA CYS A 122 4.31 -0.55 -8.06
C CYS A 122 4.61 -0.08 -9.50
N THR A 123 5.88 -0.01 -9.88
CA THR A 123 6.30 0.42 -11.22
C THR A 123 5.81 -0.54 -12.30
N ASP A 124 5.92 -1.85 -12.05
CA ASP A 124 5.53 -2.90 -13.00
C ASP A 124 4.03 -2.86 -13.33
N VAL A 125 3.19 -2.33 -12.42
CA VAL A 125 1.75 -2.15 -12.63
C VAL A 125 1.35 -0.70 -12.92
N GLY A 126 2.32 0.17 -13.25
CA GLY A 126 2.06 1.54 -13.71
C GLY A 126 1.65 2.54 -12.61
N VAL A 127 1.92 2.25 -11.34
CA VAL A 127 1.65 3.18 -10.23
C VAL A 127 2.61 4.36 -10.28
N LYS A 128 2.08 5.59 -10.21
CA LYS A 128 2.87 6.80 -10.05
C LYS A 128 3.08 7.11 -8.57
N ILE A 129 4.32 7.38 -8.19
CA ILE A 129 4.67 7.77 -6.81
C ILE A 129 5.29 9.16 -6.85
N ILE A 130 4.76 10.09 -6.04
CA ILE A 130 5.28 11.45 -5.89
C ILE A 130 5.65 11.64 -4.41
N THR A 131 6.92 11.92 -4.16
CA THR A 131 7.44 12.29 -2.84
C THR A 131 7.44 13.80 -2.65
N HIS A 132 7.70 14.28 -1.41
CA HIS A 132 7.62 15.71 -1.05
C HIS A 132 6.24 16.33 -1.34
N SER A 133 5.18 15.51 -1.30
CA SER A 133 3.80 15.92 -1.54
C SER A 133 3.01 15.89 -0.25
N ASP A 134 2.85 17.05 0.37
CA ASP A 134 2.03 17.21 1.57
C ASP A 134 0.60 17.51 1.17
N THR A 135 -0.32 16.58 1.43
CA THR A 135 -1.74 16.76 1.15
C THR A 135 -2.34 17.75 2.14
N GLN A 136 -2.84 18.87 1.65
CA GLN A 136 -3.43 19.94 2.46
C GLN A 136 -4.93 19.73 2.66
N SER A 137 -5.63 19.22 1.64
CA SER A 137 -7.08 19.01 1.73
C SER A 137 -7.55 17.87 0.82
N ILE A 138 -8.68 17.28 1.20
CA ILE A 138 -9.44 16.34 0.38
C ILE A 138 -10.87 16.86 0.38
N THR A 139 -11.36 17.23 -0.81
CA THR A 139 -12.68 17.83 -0.95
C THR A 139 -13.53 17.00 -1.91
N PRO A 140 -14.74 16.57 -1.54
CA PRO A 140 -15.65 15.91 -2.46
C PRO A 140 -16.04 16.87 -3.58
N ILE A 141 -16.07 16.35 -4.81
CA ILE A 141 -16.56 17.10 -5.98
C ILE A 141 -17.94 16.58 -6.30
N ILE A 142 -18.95 17.45 -6.14
CA ILE A 142 -20.31 17.16 -6.59
C ILE A 142 -20.33 17.38 -8.10
N ILE A 143 -20.46 16.31 -8.86
CA ILE A 143 -20.73 16.39 -10.28
C ILE A 143 -22.23 16.53 -10.40
N LYS A 144 -22.73 17.73 -10.71
CA LYS A 144 -24.14 17.91 -11.12
C LYS A 144 -24.30 17.15 -12.43
N GLY A 145 -24.86 15.94 -12.36
CA GLY A 145 -25.34 15.21 -13.50
C GLY A 145 -26.56 15.91 -14.09
N GLU A 146 -26.73 15.80 -15.38
CA GLU A 146 -27.98 16.11 -16.04
C GLU A 146 -29.12 15.37 -15.35
N GLU A 147 -30.20 16.09 -15.05
CA GLU A 147 -31.42 15.53 -14.49
C GLU A 147 -32.06 14.61 -15.52
N ASP A 148 -31.64 13.36 -15.59
CA ASP A 148 -32.47 12.33 -16.21
C ASP A 148 -32.11 10.94 -15.66
N SER A 149 -33.15 10.31 -15.09
CA SER A 149 -33.30 8.88 -14.74
C SER A 149 -32.52 8.32 -13.54
N LEU A 150 -33.28 8.07 -12.48
CA LEU A 150 -33.36 6.90 -11.57
C LEU A 150 -32.21 5.83 -11.58
N ASN A 151 -30.92 6.26 -11.63
CA ASN A 151 -29.81 5.36 -11.29
C ASN A 151 -28.80 6.12 -10.43
N LEU A 152 -28.89 5.90 -9.13
CA LEU A 152 -27.95 6.34 -8.10
C LEU A 152 -26.58 5.65 -8.27
N SER A 153 -25.81 6.08 -9.24
CA SER A 153 -24.35 5.96 -9.17
C SER A 153 -23.78 7.37 -9.17
N GLU A 154 -23.99 8.11 -8.09
CA GLU A 154 -23.17 9.27 -7.80
C GLU A 154 -21.71 8.80 -7.75
N SER A 155 -20.96 9.09 -8.81
CA SER A 155 -19.52 8.86 -8.80
C SER A 155 -18.89 9.90 -7.88
N ASN A 156 -18.78 9.55 -6.60
CA ASN A 156 -18.09 10.36 -5.61
C ASN A 156 -16.63 10.57 -6.07
N ARG A 157 -16.34 11.75 -6.60
CA ARG A 157 -14.98 12.18 -6.92
C ARG A 157 -14.44 13.09 -5.83
N PHE A 158 -13.12 13.06 -5.67
CA PHE A 158 -12.43 13.89 -4.70
C PHE A 158 -11.37 14.74 -5.40
N GLU A 159 -11.21 15.98 -4.96
CA GLU A 159 -10.06 16.82 -5.27
C GLU A 159 -9.08 16.70 -4.13
N VAL A 160 -7.82 16.37 -4.44
CA VAL A 160 -6.72 16.28 -3.47
C VAL A 160 -5.73 17.41 -3.77
N LYS A 161 -5.48 18.26 -2.78
CA LYS A 161 -4.53 19.38 -2.87
C LYS A 161 -3.39 19.21 -1.87
#